data_064c50936ff816058a166d9b10542f6b
#
_entry.id   064c50936ff816058a166d9b10542f6b
#
_cell.length_a   1.000
_cell.length_b   1.000
_cell.length_c   1.000
_cell.angle_alpha   90.00
_cell.angle_beta   90.00
_cell.angle_gamma   90.00
#
_symmetry.space_group_name_H-M   'P 1'
#
loop_
_entity.id
_entity.type
_entity.pdbx_description
1 polymer ?
#
loop_
_entity_poly.entity_id
_entity_poly.type
_entity_poly.pdbx_seq_one_letter_code
_entity_poly.pdbx_strand_id
1 'polypeptide(L)' 'MQKFFFDMKDGVPHRDTVGIEFKTNAEAIGHCREIAQHFRDESLRDDQDLEICVVNALGCEIHREFVHRE' A
#
# COMPACT_ATOMS: atom_id res chain seq x y z
N MET A 1 18.69 -5.47 -4.25
CA MET A 1 17.27 -5.32 -3.96
C MET A 1 16.90 -3.84 -3.92
N GLN A 2 15.65 -3.54 -4.19
CA GLN A 2 15.17 -2.18 -4.22
C GLN A 2 14.25 -1.92 -3.05
N LYS A 3 14.30 -0.73 -2.51
CA LYS A 3 13.44 -0.37 -1.40
C LYS A 3 12.16 0.29 -1.92
N PHE A 4 11.05 -0.14 -1.38
CA PHE A 4 9.74 0.39 -1.72
C PHE A 4 9.05 0.87 -0.47
N PHE A 5 8.27 1.93 -0.62
CA PHE A 5 7.53 2.52 0.50
C PHE A 5 6.04 2.33 0.26
N PHE A 6 5.33 2.04 1.31
CA PHE A 6 3.89 1.76 1.24
C PHE A 6 3.15 2.83 2.01
N ASP A 7 2.89 3.93 1.33
CA ASP A 7 2.18 5.05 1.92
C ASP A 7 0.70 4.71 2.00
N MET A 8 0.07 5.12 3.08
CA MET A 8 -1.35 4.88 3.26
C MET A 8 -2.08 6.20 3.42
N LYS A 9 -3.32 6.23 2.97
CA LYS A 9 -4.13 7.42 3.08
C LYS A 9 -5.58 7.00 3.38
N ASP A 10 -6.09 7.49 4.50
CA ASP A 10 -7.46 7.22 4.91
C ASP A 10 -8.15 8.52 5.30
N GLY A 11 -8.02 9.52 4.43
CA GLY A 11 -8.42 10.87 4.74
C GLY A 11 -7.26 11.70 5.24
N VAL A 12 -6.31 11.05 5.88
CA VAL A 12 -5.07 11.68 6.36
C VAL A 12 -3.91 10.88 5.80
N PRO A 13 -2.97 11.51 5.13
CA PRO A 13 -1.84 10.76 4.56
C PRO A 13 -0.88 10.30 5.64
N HIS A 14 -0.44 9.05 5.51
CA HIS A 14 0.56 8.45 6.38
C HIS A 14 1.69 7.95 5.52
N ARG A 15 2.84 8.58 5.62
CA ARG A 15 3.99 8.20 4.82
C ARG A 15 4.78 7.10 5.50
N ASP A 16 5.17 6.12 4.71
CA ASP A 16 6.07 5.08 5.17
C ASP A 16 7.49 5.62 5.11
N THR A 17 8.17 5.64 6.23
CA THR A 17 9.54 6.14 6.29
C THR A 17 10.55 5.02 6.43
N VAL A 18 10.09 3.78 6.58
CA VAL A 18 10.97 2.62 6.77
C VAL A 18 11.19 1.88 5.46
N GLY A 19 10.11 1.51 4.79
CA GLY A 19 10.18 0.81 3.52
C GLY A 19 10.46 -0.67 3.69
N ILE A 20 10.31 -1.40 2.59
CA ILE A 20 10.58 -2.83 2.52
C ILE A 20 11.31 -3.09 1.22
N GLU A 21 12.27 -4.00 1.24
CA GLU A 21 13.06 -4.32 0.06
C GLU A 21 12.45 -5.49 -0.69
N PHE A 22 12.36 -5.35 -2.00
CA PHE A 22 11.93 -6.42 -2.89
C PHE A 22 12.84 -6.43 -4.10
N LYS A 23 12.88 -7.56 -4.80
CA LYS A 23 13.71 -7.69 -6.00
C LYS A 23 13.09 -6.97 -7.18
N THR A 24 11.77 -6.97 -7.30
CA THR A 24 11.10 -6.43 -8.46
C THR A 24 9.89 -5.61 -8.05
N ASN A 25 9.45 -4.76 -8.98
CA ASN A 25 8.22 -4.00 -8.77
C ASN A 25 7.02 -4.94 -8.59
N ALA A 26 7.00 -6.04 -9.33
CA ALA A 26 5.89 -6.98 -9.24
C ALA A 26 5.76 -7.56 -7.84
N GLU A 27 6.89 -7.83 -7.19
CA GLU A 27 6.86 -8.36 -5.83
C GLU A 27 6.31 -7.31 -4.85
N ALA A 28 6.71 -6.06 -5.04
CA ALA A 28 6.22 -4.98 -4.19
C ALA A 28 4.72 -4.79 -4.37
N ILE A 29 4.25 -4.84 -5.61
CA ILE A 29 2.83 -4.70 -5.90
C ILE A 29 2.05 -5.87 -5.31
N GLY A 30 2.59 -7.07 -5.39
CA GLY A 30 1.96 -8.24 -4.78
C GLY A 30 1.82 -8.09 -3.28
N HIS A 31 2.85 -7.55 -2.63
CA HIS A 31 2.79 -7.29 -1.20
C HIS A 31 1.70 -6.26 -0.88
N CYS A 32 1.58 -5.23 -1.72
CA CYS A 32 0.55 -4.22 -1.54
C CYS A 32 -0.84 -4.85 -1.59
N ARG A 33 -1.04 -5.78 -2.53
CA ARG A 33 -2.33 -6.45 -2.64
C ARG A 33 -2.62 -7.30 -1.42
N GLU A 34 -1.60 -7.93 -0.86
CA GLU A 34 -1.77 -8.71 0.36
C GLU A 34 -2.17 -7.83 1.53
N ILE A 35 -1.54 -6.67 1.65
CA ILE A 35 -1.89 -5.72 2.69
C ILE A 35 -3.35 -5.28 2.52
N ALA A 36 -3.73 -4.95 1.30
CA ALA A 36 -5.09 -4.49 1.03
C ALA A 36 -6.10 -5.58 1.37
N GLN A 37 -5.79 -6.82 1.00
CA GLN A 37 -6.68 -7.93 1.29
C GLN A 37 -6.82 -8.15 2.80
N HIS A 38 -5.72 -8.02 3.52
CA HIS A 38 -5.73 -8.17 4.96
C HIS A 38 -6.67 -7.14 5.60
N PHE A 39 -6.58 -5.89 5.15
CA PHE A 39 -7.46 -4.86 5.68
C PHE A 39 -8.92 -5.13 5.33
N ARG A 40 -9.20 -5.62 4.12
CA ARG A 40 -10.56 -5.96 3.75
C ARG A 40 -11.12 -7.05 4.64
N ASP A 41 -10.30 -8.06 4.91
CA ASP A 41 -10.75 -9.21 5.70
C ASP A 41 -11.00 -8.84 7.15
N GLU A 42 -10.22 -7.92 7.69
CA GLU A 42 -10.30 -7.57 9.09
C GLU A 42 -11.18 -6.37 9.36
N SER A 43 -11.59 -5.67 8.31
CA SER A 43 -12.34 -4.45 8.51
C SER A 43 -13.77 -4.78 8.92
N LEU A 44 -14.17 -4.20 10.02
CA LEU A 44 -15.55 -4.28 10.49
C LEU A 44 -16.28 -2.97 10.25
N ARG A 45 -15.62 -2.03 9.58
CA ARG A 45 -16.19 -0.72 9.32
C ARG A 45 -16.45 -0.55 7.85
N ASP A 46 -17.38 0.31 7.54
CA ASP A 46 -17.79 0.55 6.17
C ASP A 46 -17.28 1.86 5.62
N ASP A 47 -16.62 2.65 6.44
CA ASP A 47 -16.28 4.02 6.09
C ASP A 47 -14.86 4.18 5.59
N GLN A 48 -14.33 3.14 5.00
CA GLN A 48 -12.94 3.14 4.65
C GLN A 48 -12.68 3.65 3.25
N ASP A 49 -11.99 4.78 3.18
CA ASP A 49 -11.44 5.27 1.93
C ASP A 49 -9.94 5.06 1.93
N LEU A 50 -9.52 3.97 2.52
CA LEU A 50 -8.11 3.68 2.63
C LEU A 50 -7.53 3.33 1.27
N GLU A 51 -6.44 3.98 0.93
CA GLU A 51 -5.68 3.60 -0.25
C GLU A 51 -4.22 3.41 0.15
N ILE A 52 -3.57 2.48 -0.54
CA ILE A 52 -2.18 2.15 -0.31
C ILE A 52 -1.42 2.44 -1.58
N CYS A 53 -0.39 3.26 -1.49
CA CYS A 53 0.43 3.62 -2.63
C CYS A 53 1.80 2.99 -2.48
N VAL A 54 2.28 2.35 -3.54
CA VAL A 54 3.63 1.80 -3.56
C VAL A 54 4.52 2.80 -4.25
N VAL A 55 5.55 3.24 -3.55
CA VAL A 55 6.47 4.26 -4.04
C VAL A 55 7.86 3.64 -4.08
N ASN A 56 8.58 3.84 -5.19
CA ASN A 56 9.91 3.27 -5.31
C ASN A 56 10.95 4.17 -4.64
N ALA A 57 12.21 3.75 -4.68
CA ALA A 57 13.29 4.46 -4.01
C ALA A 57 13.53 5.85 -4.59
N LEU A 58 13.07 6.10 -5.80
CA LEU A 58 13.22 7.40 -6.45
C LEU A 58 12.06 8.34 -6.12
N GLY A 59 11.10 7.86 -5.32
CA GLY A 59 9.94 8.68 -4.96
C GLY A 59 8.81 8.62 -5.97
N CYS A 60 8.85 7.67 -6.89
CA CYS A 60 7.81 7.56 -7.92
C CYS A 60 6.77 6.53 -7.49
N GLU A 61 5.51 6.90 -7.61
CA GLU A 61 4.42 5.97 -7.34
C GLU A 61 4.34 4.97 -8.50
N ILE A 62 4.40 3.68 -8.17
CA ILE A 62 4.34 2.64 -9.19
C ILE A 62 3.04 1.85 -9.15
N HIS A 63 2.27 1.99 -8.07
CA HIS A 63 1.01 1.25 -7.94
C HIS A 63 0.18 1.89 -6.85
N ARG A 64 -1.14 1.76 -7.00
CA ARG A 64 -2.09 2.25 -6.00
C ARG A 64 -3.20 1.23 -5.87
N GLU A 65 -3.52 0.89 -4.64
CA GLU A 65 -4.56 -0.09 -4.35
C GLU A 65 -5.55 0.53 -3.39
N PHE A 66 -6.83 0.41 -3.71
CA PHE A 66 -7.88 0.91 -2.83
C PHE A 66 -8.41 -0.23 -1.98
N VAL A 67 -8.58 0.06 -0.69
CA VAL A 67 -9.20 -0.87 0.24
C VAL A 67 -10.58 -0.34 0.54
N HIS A 68 -11.58 -0.91 -0.09
CA HIS A 68 -12.94 -0.51 0.23
C HIS A 68 -13.86 -1.70 0.06
N ARG A 69 -15.00 -1.59 0.67
CA ARG A 69 -15.98 -2.68 0.68
C ARG A 69 -17.07 -2.37 -0.31
N GLU A 70 -17.57 -3.43 -0.87
CA GLU A 70 -18.70 -3.34 -1.78
C GLU A 70 -20.00 -3.34 -1.00
#